data_8d3de2ede86284c0406d1c55ac450d7a
#
_entry.id   8d3de2ede86284c0406d1c55ac450d7a
#
_cell.length_a   1.000
_cell.length_b   1.000
_cell.length_c   1.000
_cell.angle_alpha   90.00
_cell.angle_beta   90.00
_cell.angle_gamma   90.00
#
_symmetry.space_group_name_H-M   'P 1'
#
loop_
_entity.id
_entity.type
_entity.pdbx_description
1 polymer ?
#
loop_
_entity_poly.entity_id
_entity_poly.type
_entity_poly.pdbx_seq_one_letter_code
_entity_poly.pdbx_strand_id
1 'polypeptide(L)'
;MLPKKILLSVAGILAGALLISACSSGDDGGAPGGGAPVSGSASASATPVAVSFEPAGGTGVNPATPVVVKAANGKLLDVTVTNTAKGNKVGGKLAADGASWTSTEPLGYGATYKIVAHAQGADGKPVEQDNQISTVAPKKQANANLIPAPAAVSSAGVGVGQPIVFSFGKIAVKNKAAVEKALTVESTPKQEGSWYWIDDSNVHYRPKEYWKAGTTLKVTAKIYGVDFGNGVFGAEDRTETYKVHDSWIAKADGNTEQMQIFHNGAMVKSMPISMGKDATPTHLGAHVISDKQANYTMDSCTYGVCPPDPKAYRSNEKFSERISNDGEFVHENPNSVGQQGSSNVSHGCINLNAANAEWFFQNMGLGDVVEVTNSGGPQLPVWDLYGDWSKSWADWQAGSALK
;
A
#
# COMPACT_ATOMS: atom_id res chain seq x y z
N MET A 1 -32.44 -32.36 2.90
CA MET A 1 -32.09 -33.49 2.02
C MET A 1 -30.60 -33.47 1.80
N LEU A 2 -29.87 -34.26 2.54
CA LEU A 2 -28.47 -34.70 2.34
C LEU A 2 -28.52 -36.08 1.68
N PRO A 3 -27.43 -36.72 1.29
CA PRO A 3 -26.11 -36.30 0.74
C PRO A 3 -25.74 -37.12 -0.52
N LYS A 4 -24.58 -36.85 -1.14
CA LYS A 4 -23.80 -37.94 -1.74
C LYS A 4 -22.32 -37.64 -1.71
N LYS A 5 -21.62 -38.43 -0.91
CA LYS A 5 -20.17 -38.65 -0.93
C LYS A 5 -19.81 -39.47 -2.17
N ILE A 6 -18.71 -39.15 -2.80
CA ILE A 6 -17.96 -40.08 -3.66
C ILE A 6 -16.47 -40.02 -3.23
N LEU A 7 -16.01 -41.15 -2.73
CA LEU A 7 -14.61 -41.56 -2.57
C LEU A 7 -14.13 -42.15 -3.92
N LEU A 8 -12.83 -42.04 -4.16
CA LEU A 8 -11.92 -43.01 -4.83
C LEU A 8 -10.75 -42.24 -5.40
N SER A 9 -9.53 -42.71 -5.51
CA SER A 9 -8.76 -43.82 -4.95
C SER A 9 -7.32 -43.51 -5.34
N VAL A 10 -6.42 -43.89 -4.47
CA VAL A 10 -4.96 -43.85 -4.62
C VAL A 10 -4.54 -44.93 -5.61
N ALA A 11 -3.65 -44.62 -6.54
CA ALA A 11 -2.86 -45.63 -7.26
C ALA A 11 -1.39 -45.17 -7.33
N GLY A 12 -0.57 -45.83 -6.56
CA GLY A 12 0.88 -45.73 -6.63
C GLY A 12 1.42 -46.59 -7.75
N ILE A 13 2.50 -46.14 -8.37
CA ILE A 13 3.32 -46.93 -9.28
C ILE A 13 4.76 -46.91 -8.79
N LEU A 14 5.26 -48.12 -8.45
CA LEU A 14 6.64 -48.40 -8.09
C LEU A 14 7.55 -48.37 -9.32
N ALA A 15 8.71 -47.77 -9.15
CA ALA A 15 9.83 -47.85 -10.08
C ALA A 15 10.57 -49.17 -9.91
N GLY A 16 10.72 -49.95 -10.97
CA GLY A 16 11.55 -51.14 -11.01
C GLY A 16 12.91 -50.80 -11.63
N ALA A 17 13.97 -51.03 -10.86
CA ALA A 17 15.33 -51.03 -11.37
C ALA A 17 15.69 -52.43 -11.90
N LEU A 18 16.16 -52.53 -13.13
CA LEU A 18 16.74 -53.76 -13.71
C LEU A 18 18.25 -53.58 -13.85
N LEU A 19 18.96 -54.32 -13.02
CA LEU A 19 20.39 -54.62 -13.20
C LEU A 19 20.50 -55.84 -14.08
N ILE A 20 21.25 -55.76 -15.17
CA ILE A 20 21.66 -56.91 -15.95
C ILE A 20 23.17 -57.03 -15.82
N SER A 21 23.58 -58.06 -15.11
CA SER A 21 24.96 -58.60 -15.05
C SER A 21 25.05 -59.73 -16.04
N ALA A 22 26.04 -59.73 -16.93
CA ALA A 22 26.38 -60.86 -17.73
C ALA A 22 27.88 -61.07 -17.65
N CYS A 23 28.30 -62.13 -16.92
CA CYS A 23 29.61 -62.75 -17.03
C CYS A 23 29.52 -63.83 -18.05
N SER A 24 30.51 -63.92 -18.95
CA SER A 24 30.81 -65.12 -19.68
C SER A 24 32.31 -65.25 -19.76
N SER A 25 32.80 -66.38 -19.24
CA SER A 25 34.14 -66.87 -19.25
C SER A 25 34.40 -67.69 -20.50
N GLY A 26 35.60 -67.65 -21.02
CA GLY A 26 36.10 -68.57 -22.10
C GLY A 26 37.56 -68.36 -22.37
N ASP A 27 38.35 -69.40 -22.04
CA ASP A 27 39.80 -69.57 -22.12
C ASP A 27 40.33 -69.72 -23.56
N ASP A 28 41.52 -69.29 -23.83
CA ASP A 28 42.71 -69.97 -24.18
C ASP A 28 43.64 -69.23 -25.18
N GLY A 29 44.89 -69.12 -24.80
CA GLY A 29 46.08 -69.47 -25.59
C GLY A 29 46.74 -68.46 -26.53
N GLY A 30 47.94 -67.93 -26.18
CA GLY A 30 48.95 -67.53 -27.13
C GLY A 30 49.63 -66.17 -26.95
N ALA A 31 50.83 -66.13 -26.38
CA ALA A 31 51.73 -64.95 -26.36
C ALA A 31 52.76 -65.11 -27.53
N PRO A 32 53.75 -64.15 -27.77
CA PRO A 32 53.83 -62.71 -27.37
C PRO A 32 54.19 -61.80 -28.58
N GLY A 33 53.91 -60.52 -28.44
CA GLY A 33 54.39 -59.49 -29.36
C GLY A 33 54.25 -58.10 -28.73
N GLY A 34 55.44 -57.57 -28.42
CA GLY A 34 55.53 -56.27 -27.76
C GLY A 34 55.03 -55.11 -28.62
N GLY A 35 54.11 -54.33 -28.07
CA GLY A 35 53.69 -53.06 -28.60
C GLY A 35 53.34 -52.15 -27.41
N ALA A 36 54.05 -51.03 -27.26
CA ALA A 36 53.83 -50.05 -26.22
C ALA A 36 52.39 -49.53 -26.25
N PRO A 37 51.76 -49.38 -25.10
CA PRO A 37 50.42 -48.74 -25.06
C PRO A 37 50.57 -47.28 -25.38
N VAL A 38 50.02 -46.82 -26.50
CA VAL A 38 49.71 -45.43 -26.75
C VAL A 38 48.57 -45.06 -25.78
N SER A 39 48.95 -44.39 -24.71
CA SER A 39 47.96 -43.74 -23.85
C SER A 39 47.19 -42.69 -24.66
N GLY A 40 46.14 -43.09 -25.30
CA GLY A 40 45.14 -42.20 -25.81
C GLY A 40 44.46 -41.52 -24.60
N SER A 41 44.89 -40.30 -24.24
CA SER A 41 44.12 -39.43 -23.37
C SER A 41 42.75 -39.27 -24.04
N ALA A 42 41.76 -39.98 -23.53
CA ALA A 42 40.36 -39.65 -23.80
C ALA A 42 40.13 -38.22 -23.32
N SER A 43 40.14 -37.26 -24.24
CA SER A 43 39.75 -35.88 -23.97
C SER A 43 38.34 -35.98 -23.44
N ALA A 44 38.16 -35.72 -22.15
CA ALA A 44 36.84 -35.65 -21.56
C ALA A 44 36.05 -34.60 -22.36
N SER A 45 35.00 -35.03 -23.05
CA SER A 45 34.14 -34.14 -23.82
C SER A 45 33.54 -33.11 -22.85
N ALA A 46 33.93 -31.86 -23.00
CA ALA A 46 33.41 -30.78 -22.15
C ALA A 46 31.88 -30.74 -22.27
N THR A 47 31.21 -30.72 -21.12
CA THR A 47 29.76 -30.60 -21.10
C THR A 47 29.35 -29.29 -21.81
N PRO A 48 28.41 -29.33 -22.78
CA PRO A 48 27.99 -28.15 -23.51
C PRO A 48 27.41 -27.08 -22.57
N VAL A 49 27.56 -25.81 -22.96
CA VAL A 49 26.90 -24.72 -22.24
C VAL A 49 25.39 -24.86 -22.33
N ALA A 50 24.71 -24.69 -21.21
CA ALA A 50 23.25 -24.67 -21.11
C ALA A 50 22.79 -23.31 -20.69
N VAL A 51 21.87 -22.69 -21.44
CA VAL A 51 21.24 -21.40 -21.11
C VAL A 51 19.82 -21.63 -20.61
N SER A 52 19.46 -21.00 -19.53
CA SER A 52 18.09 -20.99 -18.96
C SER A 52 17.56 -19.60 -18.81
N PHE A 53 16.23 -19.48 -18.90
CA PHE A 53 15.50 -18.22 -18.84
C PHE A 53 14.50 -18.25 -17.69
N GLU A 54 14.42 -17.17 -16.95
CA GLU A 54 13.39 -16.91 -15.94
C GLU A 54 12.73 -15.55 -16.24
N PRO A 55 11.43 -15.50 -16.55
CA PRO A 55 10.51 -16.63 -16.76
C PRO A 55 10.91 -17.54 -17.94
N ALA A 56 10.56 -18.84 -17.84
CA ALA A 56 10.94 -19.85 -18.84
C ALA A 56 10.24 -19.69 -20.20
N GLY A 57 9.37 -18.69 -20.35
CA GLY A 57 8.54 -18.39 -21.53
C GLY A 57 7.06 -18.30 -21.15
N GLY A 58 6.23 -18.05 -22.16
CA GLY A 58 4.77 -18.05 -22.01
C GLY A 58 4.11 -16.68 -21.98
N THR A 59 2.82 -16.69 -21.59
CA THR A 59 1.96 -15.52 -21.55
C THR A 59 1.53 -15.19 -20.13
N GLY A 60 1.06 -13.94 -19.91
CA GLY A 60 0.59 -13.51 -18.58
C GLY A 60 1.72 -13.31 -17.55
N VAL A 61 2.94 -13.11 -18.01
CA VAL A 61 4.09 -12.85 -17.13
C VAL A 61 3.85 -11.53 -16.40
N ASN A 62 4.12 -11.52 -15.09
CA ASN A 62 4.06 -10.30 -14.31
C ASN A 62 5.18 -9.33 -14.77
N PRO A 63 4.86 -8.10 -15.20
CA PRO A 63 5.87 -7.18 -15.72
C PRO A 63 6.87 -6.69 -14.67
N ALA A 64 6.56 -6.77 -13.38
CA ALA A 64 7.48 -6.46 -12.29
C ALA A 64 8.49 -7.59 -12.01
N THR A 65 8.27 -8.78 -12.55
CA THR A 65 9.22 -9.90 -12.41
C THR A 65 10.45 -9.65 -13.27
N PRO A 66 11.65 -9.60 -12.69
CA PRO A 66 12.88 -9.47 -13.48
C PRO A 66 13.06 -10.61 -14.47
N VAL A 67 13.56 -10.29 -15.66
CA VAL A 67 14.06 -11.29 -16.58
C VAL A 67 15.46 -11.69 -16.11
N VAL A 68 15.69 -12.98 -15.89
CA VAL A 68 17.00 -13.52 -15.53
C VAL A 68 17.39 -14.58 -16.56
N VAL A 69 18.61 -14.49 -17.08
CA VAL A 69 19.21 -15.48 -17.97
C VAL A 69 20.45 -16.04 -17.29
N LYS A 70 20.60 -17.36 -17.25
CA LYS A 70 21.72 -18.05 -16.60
C LYS A 70 22.42 -18.99 -17.59
N ALA A 71 23.74 -19.07 -17.48
CA ALA A 71 24.55 -20.07 -18.20
C ALA A 71 25.15 -21.07 -17.21
N ALA A 72 25.04 -22.35 -17.53
CA ALA A 72 25.75 -23.44 -16.86
C ALA A 72 26.76 -24.05 -17.83
N ASN A 73 27.91 -24.53 -17.33
CA ASN A 73 29.01 -25.08 -18.10
C ASN A 73 29.66 -24.13 -19.14
N GLY A 74 29.58 -22.80 -18.84
CA GLY A 74 30.08 -21.75 -19.71
C GLY A 74 29.72 -20.37 -19.15
N LYS A 75 29.73 -19.34 -20.01
CA LYS A 75 29.43 -17.99 -19.64
C LYS A 75 28.56 -17.30 -20.69
N LEU A 76 27.72 -16.37 -20.28
CA LEU A 76 27.03 -15.42 -21.15
C LEU A 76 28.05 -14.41 -21.68
N LEU A 77 27.93 -14.08 -22.95
CA LEU A 77 28.66 -13.00 -23.61
C LEU A 77 27.84 -11.73 -23.61
N ASP A 78 26.59 -11.86 -24.03
CA ASP A 78 25.59 -10.81 -23.99
C ASP A 78 24.16 -11.38 -23.90
N VAL A 79 23.22 -10.53 -23.48
CA VAL A 79 21.78 -10.80 -23.51
C VAL A 79 21.05 -9.56 -23.97
N THR A 80 20.11 -9.73 -24.89
CA THR A 80 19.20 -8.66 -25.31
C THR A 80 17.77 -9.07 -25.02
N VAL A 81 17.00 -8.15 -24.42
CA VAL A 81 15.55 -8.26 -24.22
C VAL A 81 14.88 -7.14 -24.98
N THR A 82 14.14 -7.47 -26.02
CA THR A 82 13.58 -6.48 -26.96
C THR A 82 12.08 -6.57 -27.01
N ASN A 83 11.38 -5.43 -26.82
CA ASN A 83 9.95 -5.32 -27.06
C ASN A 83 9.68 -5.49 -28.57
N THR A 84 8.94 -6.53 -28.95
CA THR A 84 8.76 -6.89 -30.36
C THR A 84 7.96 -5.87 -31.15
N ALA A 85 7.05 -5.14 -30.50
CA ALA A 85 6.21 -4.15 -31.17
C ALA A 85 6.88 -2.77 -31.27
N LYS A 86 7.68 -2.38 -30.25
CA LYS A 86 8.29 -1.03 -30.17
C LYS A 86 9.76 -1.03 -30.57
N GLY A 87 10.41 -2.19 -30.60
CA GLY A 87 11.85 -2.31 -30.90
C GLY A 87 12.81 -1.82 -29.81
N ASN A 88 12.29 -1.25 -28.72
CA ASN A 88 13.14 -0.80 -27.62
C ASN A 88 13.66 -1.98 -26.79
N LYS A 89 14.90 -1.85 -26.32
CA LYS A 89 15.56 -2.83 -25.46
C LYS A 89 15.31 -2.51 -23.99
N VAL A 90 15.22 -3.56 -23.18
CA VAL A 90 15.16 -3.50 -21.71
C VAL A 90 16.58 -3.50 -21.17
N GLY A 91 16.89 -2.58 -20.27
CA GLY A 91 18.17 -2.50 -19.60
C GLY A 91 18.42 -3.69 -18.68
N GLY A 92 19.68 -4.12 -18.57
CA GLY A 92 20.06 -5.21 -17.70
C GLY A 92 21.54 -5.23 -17.39
N LYS A 93 21.93 -6.08 -16.44
CA LYS A 93 23.30 -6.21 -15.95
C LYS A 93 23.79 -7.64 -16.06
N LEU A 94 24.91 -7.84 -16.73
CA LEU A 94 25.67 -9.08 -16.75
C LEU A 94 26.49 -9.18 -15.46
N ALA A 95 26.47 -10.33 -14.81
CA ALA A 95 27.34 -10.62 -13.66
C ALA A 95 28.81 -10.67 -14.10
N ALA A 96 29.73 -10.32 -13.20
CA ALA A 96 31.15 -10.23 -13.52
C ALA A 96 31.79 -11.56 -13.96
N ASP A 97 31.25 -12.68 -13.49
CA ASP A 97 31.65 -14.04 -13.85
C ASP A 97 31.01 -14.54 -15.14
N GLY A 98 30.08 -13.79 -15.72
CA GLY A 98 29.30 -14.17 -16.89
C GLY A 98 28.26 -15.26 -16.62
N ALA A 99 28.01 -15.66 -15.37
CA ALA A 99 27.09 -16.75 -15.05
C ALA A 99 25.63 -16.36 -15.20
N SER A 100 25.30 -15.09 -15.08
CA SER A 100 23.90 -14.61 -15.18
C SER A 100 23.81 -13.18 -15.72
N TRP A 101 22.64 -12.89 -16.29
CA TRP A 101 22.20 -11.54 -16.65
C TRP A 101 20.82 -11.29 -16.02
N THR A 102 20.59 -10.09 -15.52
CA THR A 102 19.31 -9.71 -14.89
C THR A 102 18.86 -8.34 -15.39
N SER A 103 17.56 -8.22 -15.76
CA SER A 103 16.98 -6.91 -16.12
C SER A 103 17.01 -5.95 -14.93
N THR A 104 17.30 -4.67 -15.20
CA THR A 104 17.38 -3.62 -14.18
C THR A 104 16.17 -2.71 -14.14
N GLU A 105 15.25 -2.90 -15.06
CA GLU A 105 13.99 -2.17 -15.16
C GLU A 105 12.83 -3.15 -15.39
N PRO A 106 11.59 -2.79 -14.98
CA PRO A 106 10.42 -3.63 -15.21
C PRO A 106 10.04 -3.65 -16.70
N LEU A 107 9.30 -4.68 -17.07
CA LEU A 107 8.67 -4.78 -18.38
C LEU A 107 7.39 -3.94 -18.45
N GLY A 108 6.91 -3.61 -19.64
CA GLY A 108 5.61 -2.97 -19.84
C GLY A 108 4.46 -3.97 -19.78
N TYR A 109 3.26 -3.50 -19.45
CA TYR A 109 2.03 -4.28 -19.55
C TYR A 109 1.65 -4.58 -21.00
N GLY A 110 1.03 -5.76 -21.24
CA GLY A 110 0.46 -6.16 -22.54
C GLY A 110 1.46 -6.19 -23.67
N ALA A 111 2.71 -6.48 -23.37
CA ALA A 111 3.82 -6.44 -24.33
C ALA A 111 4.46 -7.80 -24.49
N THR A 112 4.95 -8.08 -25.70
CA THR A 112 5.73 -9.28 -26.02
C THR A 112 7.21 -8.90 -26.14
N TYR A 113 8.05 -9.71 -25.53
CA TYR A 113 9.51 -9.52 -25.52
C TYR A 113 10.21 -10.75 -26.10
N LYS A 114 11.12 -10.54 -27.05
CA LYS A 114 12.10 -11.52 -27.48
C LYS A 114 13.35 -11.37 -26.63
N ILE A 115 13.83 -12.47 -26.10
CA ILE A 115 15.07 -12.57 -25.31
C ILE A 115 16.06 -13.35 -26.15
N VAL A 116 17.24 -12.81 -26.42
CA VAL A 116 18.32 -13.50 -27.14
C VAL A 116 19.55 -13.51 -26.24
N ALA A 117 20.13 -14.66 -26.02
CA ALA A 117 21.32 -14.85 -25.21
C ALA A 117 22.44 -15.48 -26.06
N HIS A 118 23.60 -14.86 -26.08
CA HIS A 118 24.83 -15.44 -26.62
C HIS A 118 25.67 -15.93 -25.45
N ALA A 119 26.08 -17.20 -25.53
CA ALA A 119 26.90 -17.86 -24.51
C ALA A 119 28.08 -18.59 -25.16
N GLN A 120 29.10 -18.87 -24.37
CA GLN A 120 30.29 -19.64 -24.80
C GLN A 120 30.55 -20.75 -23.80
N GLY A 121 30.64 -21.98 -24.30
CA GLY A 121 31.00 -23.15 -23.52
C GLY A 121 32.48 -23.18 -23.11
N ALA A 122 32.81 -24.09 -22.21
CA ALA A 122 34.21 -24.35 -21.82
C ALA A 122 35.09 -24.83 -22.98
N ASP A 123 34.46 -25.35 -24.04
CA ASP A 123 35.10 -25.74 -25.30
C ASP A 123 35.38 -24.60 -26.27
N GLY A 124 35.01 -23.36 -25.86
CA GLY A 124 35.15 -22.16 -26.66
C GLY A 124 34.07 -21.96 -27.73
N LYS A 125 33.12 -22.88 -27.88
CA LYS A 125 32.09 -22.79 -28.91
C LYS A 125 30.98 -21.80 -28.51
N PRO A 126 30.57 -20.90 -29.43
CA PRO A 126 29.44 -20.00 -29.18
C PRO A 126 28.12 -20.78 -29.33
N VAL A 127 27.14 -20.38 -28.50
CA VAL A 127 25.76 -20.83 -28.57
C VAL A 127 24.85 -19.63 -28.49
N GLU A 128 23.87 -19.57 -29.39
CA GLU A 128 22.73 -18.60 -29.31
C GLU A 128 21.50 -19.37 -28.90
N GLN A 129 20.80 -18.84 -27.90
CA GLN A 129 19.46 -19.30 -27.51
C GLN A 129 18.52 -18.14 -27.40
N ASP A 130 17.26 -18.33 -27.79
CA ASP A 130 16.23 -17.35 -27.67
C ASP A 130 15.02 -17.88 -26.88
N ASN A 131 14.26 -16.93 -26.36
CA ASN A 131 13.02 -17.16 -25.65
C ASN A 131 12.04 -16.01 -25.90
N GLN A 132 10.77 -16.25 -25.69
CA GLN A 132 9.73 -15.21 -25.82
C GLN A 132 8.78 -15.26 -24.64
N ILE A 133 8.47 -14.09 -24.11
CA ILE A 133 7.49 -13.90 -23.05
C ILE A 133 6.50 -12.81 -23.45
N SER A 134 5.26 -12.94 -22.97
CA SER A 134 4.25 -11.89 -23.09
C SER A 134 3.72 -11.55 -21.70
N THR A 135 3.72 -10.26 -21.38
CA THR A 135 3.28 -9.78 -20.08
C THR A 135 1.76 -9.71 -19.99
N VAL A 136 1.24 -9.73 -18.75
CA VAL A 136 -0.18 -9.55 -18.49
C VAL A 136 -0.68 -8.23 -19.10
N ALA A 137 -1.88 -8.28 -19.69
CA ALA A 137 -2.60 -7.12 -20.20
C ALA A 137 -3.77 -6.79 -19.27
N PRO A 138 -3.66 -5.77 -18.39
CA PRO A 138 -4.71 -5.41 -17.46
C PRO A 138 -5.98 -4.92 -18.16
N LYS A 139 -7.15 -5.30 -17.65
CA LYS A 139 -8.42 -4.66 -18.05
C LYS A 139 -8.52 -3.22 -17.55
N LYS A 140 -7.96 -2.95 -16.37
CA LYS A 140 -7.83 -1.64 -15.72
C LYS A 140 -6.56 -1.58 -14.90
N GLN A 141 -6.11 -0.37 -14.64
CA GLN A 141 -5.00 -0.11 -13.74
C GLN A 141 -5.47 0.71 -12.54
N ALA A 142 -4.93 0.42 -11.35
CA ALA A 142 -5.23 1.10 -10.11
C ALA A 142 -4.07 2.00 -9.70
N ASN A 143 -4.37 3.25 -9.36
CA ASN A 143 -3.40 4.18 -8.75
C ASN A 143 -3.56 4.16 -7.23
N ALA A 144 -2.46 4.26 -6.50
CA ALA A 144 -2.45 4.45 -5.05
C ALA A 144 -2.50 5.95 -4.74
N ASN A 145 -3.71 6.51 -4.59
CA ASN A 145 -3.86 7.92 -4.24
C ASN A 145 -3.72 8.10 -2.72
N LEU A 146 -2.91 9.05 -2.31
CA LEU A 146 -2.68 9.38 -0.90
C LEU A 146 -3.59 10.50 -0.43
N ILE A 147 -4.15 10.36 0.76
CA ILE A 147 -4.94 11.38 1.45
C ILE A 147 -4.33 11.59 2.86
N PRO A 148 -3.97 12.85 3.20
CA PRO A 148 -3.99 14.03 2.34
C PRO A 148 -2.99 13.92 1.19
N ALA A 149 -3.25 14.63 0.10
CA ALA A 149 -2.29 14.70 -1.02
C ALA A 149 -0.97 15.32 -0.52
N PRO A 150 0.21 14.71 -0.81
CA PRO A 150 1.49 15.19 -0.28
C PRO A 150 1.76 16.67 -0.56
N ALA A 151 1.36 17.15 -1.73
CA ALA A 151 1.53 18.55 -2.14
C ALA A 151 0.73 19.53 -1.25
N ALA A 152 -0.42 19.10 -0.74
CA ALA A 152 -1.28 19.95 0.11
C ALA A 152 -0.67 20.20 1.50
N VAL A 153 0.22 19.33 1.96
CA VAL A 153 0.82 19.37 3.30
C VAL A 153 2.34 19.49 3.27
N SER A 154 2.94 19.73 2.11
CA SER A 154 4.38 19.73 1.93
C SER A 154 5.13 20.79 2.73
N SER A 155 4.50 21.96 2.97
CA SER A 155 5.10 23.08 3.71
C SER A 155 4.76 23.03 5.20
N ALA A 156 3.53 22.68 5.56
CA ALA A 156 3.04 22.73 6.95
C ALA A 156 3.28 21.40 7.70
N GLY A 157 3.37 20.28 6.96
CA GLY A 157 3.32 18.95 7.55
C GLY A 157 1.90 18.51 7.85
N VAL A 158 1.77 17.46 8.66
CA VAL A 158 0.49 16.91 9.15
C VAL A 158 0.51 16.85 10.68
N GLY A 159 -0.64 16.94 11.30
CA GLY A 159 -0.78 16.79 12.74
C GLY A 159 -0.56 15.36 13.24
N VAL A 160 -0.44 15.24 14.54
CA VAL A 160 -0.13 13.97 15.22
C VAL A 160 -1.23 12.90 15.07
N GLY A 161 -2.46 13.31 14.78
CA GLY A 161 -3.60 12.41 14.58
C GLY A 161 -3.75 11.88 13.15
N GLN A 162 -2.96 12.35 12.19
CA GLN A 162 -3.14 12.04 10.77
C GLN A 162 -2.92 10.56 10.46
N PRO A 163 -3.93 9.80 10.03
CA PRO A 163 -3.72 8.48 9.43
C PRO A 163 -3.19 8.62 8.01
N ILE A 164 -2.45 7.61 7.55
CA ILE A 164 -2.03 7.51 6.15
C ILE A 164 -3.09 6.72 5.39
N VAL A 165 -3.70 7.33 4.40
CA VAL A 165 -4.78 6.74 3.63
C VAL A 165 -4.34 6.48 2.19
N PHE A 166 -4.47 5.23 1.74
CA PHE A 166 -4.45 4.90 0.32
C PHE A 166 -5.87 4.69 -0.18
N SER A 167 -6.25 5.51 -1.16
CA SER A 167 -7.51 5.38 -1.89
C SER A 167 -7.26 4.89 -3.31
N PHE A 168 -7.94 3.83 -3.69
CA PHE A 168 -7.92 3.28 -5.06
C PHE A 168 -9.09 3.78 -5.90
N GLY A 169 -9.77 4.83 -5.43
CA GLY A 169 -10.89 5.48 -6.11
C GLY A 169 -12.09 4.54 -6.28
N LYS A 170 -12.51 4.29 -7.51
CA LYS A 170 -13.64 3.40 -7.82
C LYS A 170 -13.22 1.93 -8.04
N ILE A 171 -12.01 1.55 -7.68
CA ILE A 171 -11.51 0.17 -7.80
C ILE A 171 -11.82 -0.60 -6.52
N ALA A 172 -12.65 -1.62 -6.63
CA ALA A 172 -12.84 -2.58 -5.54
C ALA A 172 -11.70 -3.61 -5.54
N VAL A 173 -10.86 -3.55 -4.53
CA VAL A 173 -9.72 -4.45 -4.33
C VAL A 173 -10.22 -5.80 -3.82
N LYS A 174 -10.01 -6.86 -4.59
CA LYS A 174 -10.39 -8.23 -4.21
C LYS A 174 -9.23 -8.98 -3.56
N ASN A 175 -8.00 -8.69 -3.98
CA ASN A 175 -6.79 -9.28 -3.41
C ASN A 175 -6.17 -8.35 -2.36
N LYS A 176 -6.94 -8.00 -1.31
CA LYS A 176 -6.52 -7.05 -0.26
C LYS A 176 -5.16 -7.40 0.35
N ALA A 177 -4.92 -8.69 0.64
CA ALA A 177 -3.64 -9.12 1.21
C ALA A 177 -2.44 -8.86 0.28
N ALA A 178 -2.58 -9.10 -1.02
CA ALA A 178 -1.51 -8.83 -1.99
C ALA A 178 -1.21 -7.32 -2.10
N VAL A 179 -2.26 -6.51 -2.11
CA VAL A 179 -2.14 -5.05 -2.17
C VAL A 179 -1.53 -4.51 -0.88
N GLU A 180 -2.05 -4.90 0.29
CA GLU A 180 -1.56 -4.45 1.60
C GLU A 180 -0.08 -4.80 1.80
N LYS A 181 0.36 -5.99 1.37
CA LYS A 181 1.77 -6.40 1.40
C LYS A 181 2.68 -5.48 0.58
N ALA A 182 2.14 -4.82 -0.43
CA ALA A 182 2.87 -3.88 -1.29
C ALA A 182 2.90 -2.44 -0.73
N LEU A 183 2.19 -2.18 0.38
CA LEU A 183 2.14 -0.88 1.04
C LEU A 183 3.01 -0.89 2.29
N THR A 184 3.80 0.17 2.48
CA THR A 184 4.62 0.33 3.70
C THR A 184 4.57 1.76 4.21
N VAL A 185 4.59 1.89 5.54
CA VAL A 185 4.79 3.17 6.24
C VAL A 185 5.96 2.98 7.21
N GLU A 186 7.03 3.71 6.95
CA GLU A 186 8.23 3.74 7.81
C GLU A 186 8.25 5.07 8.56
N SER A 187 8.28 5.02 9.90
CA SER A 187 8.37 6.22 10.74
C SER A 187 9.74 6.39 11.36
N THR A 188 10.21 7.64 11.45
CA THR A 188 11.42 8.00 12.16
C THR A 188 11.13 9.16 13.12
N PRO A 189 11.15 8.95 14.46
CA PRO A 189 11.48 7.69 15.15
C PRO A 189 10.43 6.59 14.88
N LYS A 190 10.85 5.33 15.00
CA LYS A 190 9.97 4.17 14.72
C LYS A 190 8.81 4.12 15.73
N GLN A 191 7.60 3.99 15.21
CA GLN A 191 6.37 3.73 15.98
C GLN A 191 5.66 2.49 15.42
N GLU A 192 5.06 1.72 16.31
CA GLU A 192 4.20 0.59 15.94
C GLU A 192 2.94 1.10 15.26
N GLY A 193 2.56 0.49 14.14
CA GLY A 193 1.34 0.84 13.41
C GLY A 193 0.76 -0.36 12.67
N SER A 194 -0.47 -0.23 12.22
CA SER A 194 -1.18 -1.29 11.50
C SER A 194 -2.12 -0.71 10.45
N TRP A 195 -2.43 -1.54 9.45
CA TRP A 195 -3.41 -1.28 8.42
C TRP A 195 -4.82 -1.65 8.89
N TYR A 196 -5.80 -0.97 8.32
CA TYR A 196 -7.22 -1.29 8.43
C TYR A 196 -7.92 -0.96 7.11
N TRP A 197 -8.66 -1.92 6.55
CA TRP A 197 -9.48 -1.70 5.36
C TRP A 197 -10.83 -1.11 5.79
N ILE A 198 -11.05 0.16 5.49
CA ILE A 198 -12.33 0.84 5.77
C ILE A 198 -13.43 0.24 4.87
N ASP A 199 -13.09 0.00 3.61
CA ASP A 199 -13.96 -0.61 2.60
C ASP A 199 -13.14 -1.41 1.55
N ASP A 200 -13.73 -1.69 0.40
CA ASP A 200 -13.03 -2.38 -0.69
C ASP A 200 -12.05 -1.48 -1.47
N SER A 201 -12.07 -0.17 -1.25
CA SER A 201 -11.32 0.82 -2.05
C SER A 201 -10.36 1.67 -1.23
N ASN A 202 -10.48 1.64 0.10
CA ASN A 202 -9.72 2.49 1.01
C ASN A 202 -9.09 1.68 2.14
N VAL A 203 -7.79 1.85 2.31
CA VAL A 203 -7.02 1.25 3.39
C VAL A 203 -6.25 2.33 4.12
N HIS A 204 -6.36 2.33 5.44
CA HIS A 204 -5.77 3.32 6.33
C HIS A 204 -4.66 2.68 7.16
N TYR A 205 -3.64 3.46 7.48
CA TYR A 205 -2.59 3.10 8.42
C TYR A 205 -2.51 4.14 9.51
N ARG A 206 -2.57 3.73 10.76
CA ARG A 206 -2.27 4.57 11.91
C ARG A 206 -1.33 3.89 12.89
N PRO A 207 -0.59 4.66 13.68
CA PRO A 207 0.15 4.10 14.83
C PRO A 207 -0.83 3.69 15.94
N LYS A 208 -0.29 2.96 16.91
CA LYS A 208 -1.05 2.57 18.11
C LYS A 208 -1.52 3.78 18.92
N GLU A 209 -0.65 4.75 19.07
CA GLU A 209 -0.88 6.05 19.69
C GLU A 209 -0.63 7.15 18.65
N TYR A 210 -1.05 8.39 18.88
CA TYR A 210 -0.76 9.48 17.96
C TYR A 210 0.72 9.53 17.58
N TRP A 211 1.01 10.04 16.39
CA TRP A 211 2.40 10.26 15.97
C TRP A 211 3.12 11.16 16.96
N LYS A 212 4.39 10.90 17.19
CA LYS A 212 5.23 11.84 17.92
C LYS A 212 5.51 13.08 17.07
N ALA A 213 5.47 14.24 17.67
CA ALA A 213 5.89 15.48 17.01
C ALA A 213 7.28 15.34 16.39
N GLY A 214 7.48 15.91 15.21
CA GLY A 214 8.74 15.83 14.47
C GLY A 214 8.99 14.52 13.73
N THR A 215 8.07 13.54 13.77
CA THR A 215 8.21 12.28 13.06
C THR A 215 8.24 12.52 11.54
N THR A 216 9.14 11.82 10.86
CA THR A 216 9.14 11.71 9.41
C THR A 216 8.55 10.36 9.01
N LEU A 217 7.59 10.39 8.06
CA LEU A 217 6.92 9.20 7.54
C LEU A 217 7.32 9.01 6.08
N LYS A 218 7.96 7.88 5.76
CA LYS A 218 8.16 7.44 4.39
C LYS A 218 7.07 6.45 4.03
N VAL A 219 6.26 6.81 3.06
CA VAL A 219 5.08 6.06 2.62
C VAL A 219 5.33 5.52 1.22
N THR A 220 5.26 4.21 1.06
CA THR A 220 5.56 3.55 -0.22
C THR A 220 4.44 2.61 -0.62
N ALA A 221 4.06 2.67 -1.89
CA ALA A 221 3.19 1.72 -2.57
C ALA A 221 3.98 1.09 -3.73
N LYS A 222 4.41 -0.17 -3.56
CA LYS A 222 5.06 -0.96 -4.62
C LYS A 222 4.02 -1.81 -5.32
N ILE A 223 3.10 -1.17 -6.02
CA ILE A 223 1.92 -1.81 -6.60
C ILE A 223 2.06 -2.17 -8.08
N TYR A 224 3.12 -1.74 -8.77
CA TYR A 224 3.33 -2.14 -10.17
C TYR A 224 3.40 -3.66 -10.29
N GLY A 225 2.58 -4.25 -11.15
CA GLY A 225 2.49 -5.71 -11.30
C GLY A 225 1.65 -6.42 -10.23
N VAL A 226 1.19 -5.75 -9.18
CA VAL A 226 0.34 -6.37 -8.16
C VAL A 226 -1.07 -6.58 -8.71
N ASP A 227 -1.59 -7.80 -8.56
CA ASP A 227 -2.95 -8.17 -8.95
C ASP A 227 -3.97 -7.74 -7.87
N PHE A 228 -4.84 -6.81 -8.21
CA PHE A 228 -5.96 -6.33 -7.38
C PHE A 228 -7.20 -7.23 -7.47
N GLY A 229 -7.18 -8.22 -8.38
CA GLY A 229 -8.31 -9.07 -8.73
C GLY A 229 -9.13 -8.55 -9.92
N ASN A 230 -9.93 -9.43 -10.51
CA ASN A 230 -10.83 -9.12 -11.65
C ASN A 230 -10.11 -8.52 -12.89
N GLY A 231 -8.82 -8.80 -13.06
CA GLY A 231 -7.99 -8.27 -14.15
C GLY A 231 -7.56 -6.81 -13.96
N VAL A 232 -7.61 -6.30 -12.74
CA VAL A 232 -7.07 -5.01 -12.35
C VAL A 232 -5.67 -5.21 -11.78
N PHE A 233 -4.70 -4.38 -12.21
CA PHE A 233 -3.34 -4.40 -11.70
C PHE A 233 -2.89 -3.00 -11.29
N GLY A 234 -1.92 -2.90 -10.39
CA GLY A 234 -1.34 -1.63 -9.98
C GLY A 234 -0.66 -0.92 -11.14
N ALA A 235 -0.87 0.40 -11.27
CA ALA A 235 -0.39 1.18 -12.40
C ALA A 235 1.12 1.47 -12.32
N GLU A 236 1.58 1.91 -11.17
CA GLU A 236 2.95 2.36 -10.93
C GLU A 236 3.30 2.30 -9.44
N ASP A 237 4.58 2.27 -9.14
CA ASP A 237 5.08 2.41 -7.78
C ASP A 237 5.13 3.90 -7.39
N ARG A 238 4.91 4.16 -6.09
CA ARG A 238 4.94 5.51 -5.54
C ARG A 238 5.64 5.51 -4.18
N THR A 239 6.44 6.55 -3.93
CA THR A 239 7.02 6.82 -2.62
C THR A 239 6.90 8.30 -2.31
N GLU A 240 6.40 8.62 -1.10
CA GLU A 240 6.21 9.98 -0.62
C GLU A 240 6.73 10.11 0.81
N THR A 241 6.97 11.34 1.21
CA THR A 241 7.43 11.65 2.57
C THR A 241 6.53 12.70 3.20
N TYR A 242 6.05 12.42 4.42
CA TYR A 242 5.32 13.38 5.25
C TYR A 242 6.17 13.76 6.46
N LYS A 243 5.96 14.96 6.96
CA LYS A 243 6.48 15.40 8.26
C LYS A 243 5.32 15.61 9.20
N VAL A 244 5.43 15.09 10.41
CA VAL A 244 4.51 15.39 11.49
C VAL A 244 5.04 16.65 12.19
N HIS A 245 4.22 17.71 12.24
CA HIS A 245 4.56 18.94 12.91
C HIS A 245 4.42 18.82 14.44
N ASP A 246 4.48 19.91 15.17
CA ASP A 246 4.25 19.97 16.61
C ASP A 246 2.88 19.38 16.96
N SER A 247 2.81 18.79 18.16
CA SER A 247 1.55 18.21 18.64
C SER A 247 0.57 19.28 19.06
N TRP A 248 -0.57 19.34 18.35
CA TRP A 248 -1.72 20.15 18.71
C TRP A 248 -2.92 19.25 18.97
N ILE A 249 -3.47 19.34 20.19
CA ILE A 249 -4.63 18.54 20.61
C ILE A 249 -5.62 19.48 21.31
N ALA A 250 -6.83 19.57 20.77
CA ALA A 250 -7.95 20.22 21.40
C ALA A 250 -8.79 19.20 22.16
N LYS A 251 -9.24 19.51 23.37
CA LYS A 251 -10.11 18.69 24.19
C LYS A 251 -11.38 19.44 24.49
N ALA A 252 -12.47 19.07 23.81
CA ALA A 252 -13.80 19.65 23.95
C ALA A 252 -14.64 18.79 24.89
N ASP A 253 -15.21 19.40 25.91
CA ASP A 253 -16.04 18.74 26.92
C ASP A 253 -17.46 19.33 26.94
N GLY A 254 -18.46 18.50 26.64
CA GLY A 254 -19.86 18.88 26.57
C GLY A 254 -20.52 19.16 27.92
N ASN A 255 -19.94 18.70 29.02
CA ASN A 255 -20.47 18.99 30.37
C ASN A 255 -19.99 20.33 30.90
N THR A 256 -18.81 20.77 30.51
CA THR A 256 -18.22 22.03 30.95
C THR A 256 -18.35 23.14 29.92
N GLU A 257 -18.73 22.78 28.68
CA GLU A 257 -18.79 23.69 27.50
C GLU A 257 -17.49 24.47 27.32
N GLN A 258 -16.35 23.78 27.60
CA GLN A 258 -15.01 24.32 27.45
C GLN A 258 -14.21 23.46 26.49
N MET A 259 -13.33 24.09 25.71
CA MET A 259 -12.32 23.45 24.90
C MET A 259 -10.93 23.89 25.36
N GLN A 260 -10.13 22.94 25.78
CA GLN A 260 -8.74 23.15 26.19
C GLN A 260 -7.79 22.76 25.05
N ILE A 261 -6.85 23.65 24.72
CA ILE A 261 -5.88 23.42 23.64
C ILE A 261 -4.51 23.11 24.25
N PHE A 262 -3.92 22.03 23.81
CA PHE A 262 -2.61 21.56 24.22
C PHE A 262 -1.63 21.67 23.05
N HIS A 263 -0.49 22.30 23.27
CA HIS A 263 0.63 22.35 22.34
C HIS A 263 1.84 21.64 22.99
N ASN A 264 2.30 20.56 22.34
CA ASN A 264 3.37 19.72 22.84
C ASN A 264 3.16 19.26 24.30
N GLY A 265 1.91 18.95 24.66
CA GLY A 265 1.50 18.49 25.98
C GLY A 265 1.24 19.59 27.02
N ALA A 266 1.59 20.84 26.75
CA ALA A 266 1.29 21.97 27.63
C ALA A 266 -0.05 22.61 27.23
N MET A 267 -0.94 22.87 28.20
CA MET A 267 -2.16 23.62 27.95
C MET A 267 -1.82 25.09 27.68
N VAL A 268 -2.16 25.58 26.49
CA VAL A 268 -1.86 26.93 26.02
C VAL A 268 -3.07 27.84 25.98
N LYS A 269 -4.28 27.27 25.92
CA LYS A 269 -5.52 28.05 25.85
C LYS A 269 -6.70 27.23 26.36
N SER A 270 -7.66 27.90 26.98
CA SER A 270 -9.01 27.40 27.22
C SER A 270 -10.00 28.41 26.64
N MET A 271 -11.05 27.90 26.01
CA MET A 271 -12.06 28.73 25.37
C MET A 271 -13.46 28.16 25.57
N PRO A 272 -14.47 29.03 25.84
CA PRO A 272 -15.85 28.59 25.91
C PRO A 272 -16.33 28.15 24.53
N ILE A 273 -17.06 27.03 24.49
CA ILE A 273 -17.64 26.45 23.28
C ILE A 273 -19.14 26.21 23.45
N SER A 274 -19.82 25.95 22.31
CA SER A 274 -21.14 25.35 22.29
C SER A 274 -21.15 24.26 21.24
N MET A 275 -21.43 23.04 21.65
CA MET A 275 -21.45 21.84 20.77
C MET A 275 -22.89 21.51 20.32
N GLY A 276 -23.03 20.33 19.70
CA GLY A 276 -24.33 19.81 19.27
C GLY A 276 -25.32 19.66 20.42
N LYS A 277 -26.57 20.12 20.21
CA LYS A 277 -27.69 19.93 21.16
C LYS A 277 -28.11 18.46 21.20
N ASP A 278 -28.90 18.06 22.21
CA ASP A 278 -29.36 16.67 22.40
C ASP A 278 -29.97 16.00 21.15
N ALA A 279 -30.64 16.77 20.30
CA ALA A 279 -31.26 16.25 19.09
C ALA A 279 -30.25 16.01 17.94
N THR A 280 -29.10 16.63 18.00
CA THR A 280 -28.00 16.55 17.01
C THR A 280 -26.66 16.69 17.71
N PRO A 281 -26.31 15.76 18.60
CA PRO A 281 -25.09 15.86 19.40
C PRO A 281 -23.85 15.70 18.56
N THR A 282 -22.75 16.34 18.94
CA THR A 282 -21.43 16.11 18.33
C THR A 282 -20.96 14.68 18.62
N HIS A 283 -20.35 14.00 17.67
CA HIS A 283 -19.79 12.66 17.87
C HIS A 283 -18.73 12.67 18.96
N LEU A 284 -18.69 11.58 19.73
CA LEU A 284 -17.65 11.35 20.74
C LEU A 284 -16.36 10.80 20.12
N GLY A 285 -15.26 11.06 20.80
CA GLY A 285 -13.95 10.48 20.48
C GLY A 285 -13.01 11.45 19.77
N ALA A 286 -11.95 10.90 19.19
CA ALA A 286 -10.95 11.71 18.53
C ALA A 286 -11.31 11.95 17.07
N HIS A 287 -11.49 13.20 16.75
CA HIS A 287 -11.65 13.74 15.39
C HIS A 287 -10.29 14.24 14.90
N VAL A 288 -10.10 14.23 13.59
CA VAL A 288 -8.87 14.72 12.95
C VAL A 288 -9.27 15.82 11.95
N ILE A 289 -8.63 16.97 12.03
CA ILE A 289 -8.88 18.07 11.10
C ILE A 289 -8.51 17.64 9.68
N SER A 290 -9.49 17.63 8.78
CA SER A 290 -9.37 17.13 7.42
C SER A 290 -9.40 18.21 6.34
N ASP A 291 -9.94 19.38 6.65
CA ASP A 291 -10.04 20.54 5.75
C ASP A 291 -10.08 21.84 6.56
N LYS A 292 -9.57 22.92 5.98
CA LYS A 292 -9.54 24.28 6.55
C LYS A 292 -9.94 25.30 5.51
N GLN A 293 -10.95 26.11 5.81
CA GLN A 293 -11.39 27.19 4.93
C GLN A 293 -11.71 28.44 5.74
N ALA A 294 -11.09 29.57 5.37
CA ALA A 294 -11.35 30.85 6.03
C ALA A 294 -12.81 31.30 5.91
N ASN A 295 -13.48 30.93 4.82
CA ASN A 295 -14.91 31.10 4.61
C ASN A 295 -15.47 29.84 3.97
N TYR A 296 -16.47 29.24 4.59
CA TYR A 296 -17.11 28.03 4.12
C TYR A 296 -18.62 28.15 4.08
N THR A 297 -19.26 27.73 3.00
CA THR A 297 -20.72 27.63 2.94
C THR A 297 -21.13 26.25 3.44
N MET A 298 -21.67 26.18 4.63
CA MET A 298 -22.31 24.98 5.16
C MET A 298 -23.67 24.82 4.50
N ASP A 299 -23.87 23.69 3.85
CA ASP A 299 -25.12 23.36 3.17
C ASP A 299 -25.50 21.94 3.57
N SER A 300 -26.58 21.82 4.35
CA SER A 300 -27.06 20.54 4.86
C SER A 300 -27.46 19.55 3.73
N CYS A 301 -27.71 20.05 2.51
CA CYS A 301 -27.94 19.22 1.35
C CYS A 301 -26.74 18.32 1.01
N THR A 302 -25.52 18.75 1.33
CA THR A 302 -24.31 17.95 1.11
C THR A 302 -24.26 16.72 2.01
N TYR A 303 -25.08 16.69 3.07
CA TYR A 303 -25.22 15.59 4.02
C TYR A 303 -26.58 14.89 3.91
N GLY A 304 -27.35 15.18 2.84
CA GLY A 304 -28.64 14.54 2.55
C GLY A 304 -29.86 15.20 3.20
N VAL A 305 -29.71 16.31 3.92
CA VAL A 305 -30.80 17.06 4.55
C VAL A 305 -31.13 18.29 3.70
N CYS A 306 -32.04 18.13 2.73
CA CYS A 306 -32.38 19.16 1.75
C CYS A 306 -33.81 19.71 1.99
N PRO A 307 -34.11 20.95 1.55
CA PRO A 307 -35.46 21.44 1.52
C PRO A 307 -36.43 20.51 0.76
N PRO A 308 -37.65 20.24 1.22
CA PRO A 308 -38.36 20.96 2.27
C PRO A 308 -38.17 20.46 3.71
N ASP A 309 -37.13 19.69 4.01
CA ASP A 309 -36.87 19.25 5.39
C ASP A 309 -36.70 20.46 6.30
N PRO A 310 -37.45 20.57 7.42
CA PRO A 310 -37.34 21.70 8.32
C PRO A 310 -36.00 21.83 9.04
N LYS A 311 -35.16 20.79 8.96
CA LYS A 311 -33.77 20.77 9.45
C LYS A 311 -32.76 21.25 8.40
N ALA A 312 -33.21 21.48 7.16
CA ALA A 312 -32.33 21.98 6.11
C ALA A 312 -31.86 23.39 6.42
N TYR A 313 -30.58 23.63 6.26
CA TYR A 313 -29.98 24.94 6.46
C TYR A 313 -28.88 25.21 5.41
N ARG A 314 -28.61 26.48 5.20
CA ARG A 314 -27.47 26.98 4.46
C ARG A 314 -26.93 28.24 5.12
N SER A 315 -25.66 28.23 5.50
CA SER A 315 -25.01 29.36 6.18
C SER A 315 -23.60 29.56 5.71
N ASN A 316 -23.08 30.77 5.82
CA ASN A 316 -21.70 31.11 5.53
C ASN A 316 -20.95 31.29 6.85
N GLU A 317 -20.00 30.41 7.10
CA GLU A 317 -19.24 30.39 8.34
C GLU A 317 -17.79 30.76 8.08
N LYS A 318 -17.16 31.43 9.05
CA LYS A 318 -15.75 31.78 9.00
C LYS A 318 -14.92 30.84 9.83
N PHE A 319 -13.62 30.75 9.47
CA PHE A 319 -12.62 29.97 10.19
C PHE A 319 -13.07 28.55 10.43
N SER A 320 -13.55 27.90 9.36
CA SER A 320 -14.13 26.57 9.40
C SER A 320 -13.07 25.50 9.24
N GLU A 321 -12.96 24.61 10.22
CA GLU A 321 -12.10 23.44 10.20
C GLU A 321 -12.96 22.20 10.32
N ARG A 322 -12.94 21.37 9.27
CA ARG A 322 -13.76 20.16 9.20
C ARG A 322 -13.15 19.06 10.08
N ILE A 323 -13.99 18.47 10.94
CA ILE A 323 -13.62 17.40 11.85
C ILE A 323 -14.38 16.09 11.60
N SER A 324 -15.41 16.09 10.74
CA SER A 324 -16.08 14.90 10.25
C SER A 324 -16.59 15.07 8.81
N ASN A 325 -16.83 13.96 8.11
CA ASN A 325 -17.40 13.99 6.76
C ASN A 325 -18.91 14.21 6.76
N ASP A 326 -19.59 13.86 7.83
CA ASP A 326 -21.03 14.05 7.99
C ASP A 326 -21.40 15.46 8.44
N GLY A 327 -20.41 16.36 8.53
CA GLY A 327 -20.66 17.80 8.58
C GLY A 327 -20.36 18.50 9.89
N GLU A 328 -19.52 17.92 10.75
CA GLU A 328 -19.06 18.58 11.96
C GLU A 328 -17.81 19.43 11.67
N PHE A 329 -17.80 20.63 12.22
CA PHE A 329 -16.71 21.61 12.10
C PHE A 329 -16.43 22.26 13.45
N VAL A 330 -15.21 22.76 13.62
CA VAL A 330 -14.90 23.86 14.55
C VAL A 330 -14.97 25.15 13.73
N HIS A 331 -15.77 26.14 14.14
CA HIS A 331 -15.96 27.38 13.36
C HIS A 331 -16.45 28.57 14.19
N GLU A 332 -16.34 29.79 13.64
CA GLU A 332 -16.99 30.97 14.19
C GLU A 332 -18.51 30.81 14.11
N ASN A 333 -19.19 31.08 15.22
CA ASN A 333 -20.64 31.26 15.21
C ASN A 333 -21.07 32.42 16.12
N PRO A 334 -21.29 33.63 15.56
CA PRO A 334 -21.67 34.83 16.34
C PRO A 334 -23.04 34.69 16.98
N ASN A 335 -23.91 33.83 16.43
CA ASN A 335 -25.29 33.70 16.93
C ASN A 335 -25.37 32.85 18.21
N SER A 336 -24.32 32.13 18.58
CA SER A 336 -24.27 31.27 19.76
C SER A 336 -23.33 31.77 20.86
N VAL A 337 -22.82 33.01 20.76
CA VAL A 337 -21.86 33.56 21.73
C VAL A 337 -22.42 33.56 23.16
N GLY A 338 -23.71 33.83 23.31
CA GLY A 338 -24.38 33.81 24.62
C GLY A 338 -24.55 32.42 25.24
N GLN A 339 -24.41 31.34 24.44
CA GLN A 339 -24.51 29.95 24.87
C GLN A 339 -23.13 29.31 25.06
N GLN A 340 -22.08 29.83 24.42
CA GLN A 340 -20.72 29.32 24.56
C GLN A 340 -20.26 29.40 26.03
N GLY A 341 -19.90 28.27 26.59
CA GLY A 341 -19.54 28.11 28.00
C GLY A 341 -20.70 27.84 28.94
N SER A 342 -21.93 27.61 28.40
CA SER A 342 -23.11 27.40 29.24
C SER A 342 -24.15 26.42 28.67
N SER A 343 -24.18 26.17 27.36
CA SER A 343 -25.11 25.20 26.75
C SER A 343 -24.75 24.82 25.32
N ASN A 344 -25.15 23.61 24.93
CA ASN A 344 -24.92 23.05 23.60
C ASN A 344 -26.14 23.26 22.71
N VAL A 345 -26.01 24.01 21.60
CA VAL A 345 -27.16 24.47 20.78
C VAL A 345 -26.95 24.21 19.27
N SER A 346 -25.79 23.70 18.82
CA SER A 346 -25.50 23.52 17.42
C SER A 346 -26.18 22.27 16.82
N HIS A 347 -25.90 21.98 15.55
CA HIS A 347 -26.33 20.78 14.87
C HIS A 347 -25.21 19.72 14.76
N GLY A 348 -24.19 19.81 15.63
CA GLY A 348 -23.04 18.90 15.69
C GLY A 348 -21.70 19.65 15.71
N CYS A 349 -21.63 20.84 15.13
CA CYS A 349 -20.41 21.65 15.11
C CYS A 349 -19.99 22.12 16.51
N ILE A 350 -18.72 22.46 16.68
CA ILE A 350 -18.16 23.14 17.84
C ILE A 350 -18.06 24.61 17.50
N ASN A 351 -18.97 25.39 18.10
CA ASN A 351 -19.11 26.82 17.89
C ASN A 351 -18.16 27.63 18.77
N LEU A 352 -17.49 28.60 18.19
CA LEU A 352 -16.58 29.53 18.84
C LEU A 352 -16.99 30.98 18.55
N ASN A 353 -16.62 31.91 19.43
CA ASN A 353 -16.65 33.35 19.11
C ASN A 353 -15.54 33.70 18.11
N ALA A 354 -15.64 34.87 17.46
CA ALA A 354 -14.75 35.29 16.40
C ALA A 354 -13.26 35.21 16.78
N ALA A 355 -12.89 35.72 17.95
CA ALA A 355 -11.49 35.75 18.39
C ALA A 355 -10.93 34.36 18.66
N ASN A 356 -11.73 33.45 19.24
CA ASN A 356 -11.33 32.08 19.50
C ASN A 356 -11.30 31.25 18.22
N ALA A 357 -12.25 31.43 17.31
CA ALA A 357 -12.28 30.77 16.02
C ALA A 357 -11.06 31.14 15.13
N GLU A 358 -10.76 32.45 15.05
CA GLU A 358 -9.58 32.92 14.33
C GLU A 358 -8.30 32.38 14.94
N TRP A 359 -8.16 32.39 16.28
CA TRP A 359 -6.99 31.83 16.95
C TRP A 359 -6.86 30.33 16.69
N PHE A 360 -7.96 29.56 16.78
CA PHE A 360 -7.98 28.13 16.51
C PHE A 360 -7.52 27.86 15.07
N PHE A 361 -8.11 28.58 14.12
CA PHE A 361 -7.80 28.47 12.70
C PHE A 361 -6.34 28.83 12.38
N GLN A 362 -5.71 29.74 13.10
CA GLN A 362 -4.31 30.12 12.87
C GLN A 362 -3.31 29.11 13.43
N ASN A 363 -3.68 28.35 14.47
CA ASN A 363 -2.77 27.49 15.22
C ASN A 363 -2.96 25.99 14.95
N MET A 364 -4.21 25.54 14.76
CA MET A 364 -4.50 24.14 14.44
C MET A 364 -4.47 23.92 12.92
N GLY A 365 -4.18 22.69 12.48
CA GLY A 365 -3.99 22.38 11.07
C GLY A 365 -4.43 20.97 10.68
N LEU A 366 -4.22 20.63 9.40
CA LEU A 366 -4.57 19.30 8.89
C LEU A 366 -3.85 18.21 9.67
N GLY A 367 -4.60 17.24 10.15
CA GLY A 367 -4.08 16.14 10.94
C GLY A 367 -4.00 16.38 12.44
N ASP A 368 -4.31 17.60 12.93
CA ASP A 368 -4.44 17.87 14.35
C ASP A 368 -5.71 17.26 14.93
N VAL A 369 -5.72 17.07 16.24
CA VAL A 369 -6.74 16.27 16.93
C VAL A 369 -7.69 17.17 17.70
N VAL A 370 -9.00 16.85 17.60
CA VAL A 370 -10.06 17.37 18.45
C VAL A 370 -10.70 16.20 19.18
N GLU A 371 -10.40 16.04 20.47
CA GLU A 371 -10.99 15.01 21.33
C GLU A 371 -12.30 15.54 21.92
N VAL A 372 -13.39 14.86 21.62
CA VAL A 372 -14.74 15.22 22.11
C VAL A 372 -15.17 14.24 23.19
N THR A 373 -15.55 14.79 24.34
CA THR A 373 -16.10 14.05 25.49
C THR A 373 -17.43 14.63 25.93
N ASN A 374 -18.26 13.80 26.58
CA ASN A 374 -19.50 14.22 27.24
C ASN A 374 -20.50 15.01 26.34
N SER A 375 -20.48 14.82 25.04
CA SER A 375 -21.38 15.46 24.08
C SER A 375 -22.77 14.84 24.07
N GLY A 376 -22.96 13.65 24.65
CA GLY A 376 -24.18 12.86 24.53
C GLY A 376 -24.36 12.15 23.19
N GLY A 377 -23.44 12.34 22.25
CA GLY A 377 -23.46 11.71 20.92
C GLY A 377 -22.94 10.29 20.87
N PRO A 378 -23.10 9.61 19.73
CA PRO A 378 -22.45 8.33 19.47
C PRO A 378 -20.95 8.53 19.22
N GLN A 379 -20.20 7.43 19.20
CA GLN A 379 -18.80 7.46 18.76
C GLN A 379 -18.71 7.85 17.28
N LEU A 380 -17.69 8.63 16.91
CA LEU A 380 -17.38 8.94 15.52
C LEU A 380 -17.21 7.63 14.73
N PRO A 381 -17.97 7.44 13.63
CA PRO A 381 -17.88 6.21 12.86
C PRO A 381 -16.49 6.01 12.22
N VAL A 382 -15.98 4.78 12.21
CA VAL A 382 -14.66 4.48 11.60
C VAL A 382 -14.59 4.83 10.12
N TRP A 383 -15.72 4.75 9.41
CA TRP A 383 -15.83 5.08 7.99
C TRP A 383 -15.91 6.59 7.70
N ASP A 384 -16.04 7.40 8.72
CA ASP A 384 -15.98 8.86 8.59
C ASP A 384 -14.53 9.29 8.44
N LEU A 385 -14.13 9.66 7.26
CA LEU A 385 -12.79 9.85 6.68
C LEU A 385 -11.60 9.51 7.61
N TYR A 386 -11.52 10.08 8.81
CA TYR A 386 -10.48 9.88 9.82
C TYR A 386 -11.05 9.43 11.17
N GLY A 387 -12.16 8.67 11.16
CA GLY A 387 -12.72 8.03 12.35
C GLY A 387 -11.90 6.84 12.87
N ASP A 388 -10.67 6.70 12.42
CA ASP A 388 -9.71 5.63 12.72
C ASP A 388 -9.52 5.43 14.21
N TRP A 389 -9.46 6.51 14.97
CA TRP A 389 -9.20 6.53 16.40
C TRP A 389 -10.38 6.09 17.26
N SER A 390 -11.57 5.94 16.68
CA SER A 390 -12.76 5.42 17.38
C SER A 390 -12.65 3.92 17.67
N LYS A 391 -11.74 3.20 17.01
CA LYS A 391 -11.51 1.77 17.24
C LYS A 391 -10.40 1.53 18.25
N SER A 392 -10.60 0.51 19.10
CA SER A 392 -9.52 0.01 19.94
C SER A 392 -8.33 -0.46 19.09
N TRP A 393 -7.14 -0.53 19.67
CA TRP A 393 -5.97 -1.00 18.92
C TRP A 393 -6.12 -2.44 18.41
N ALA A 394 -6.72 -3.31 19.22
CA ALA A 394 -6.98 -4.71 18.86
C ALA A 394 -7.95 -4.82 17.67
N ASP A 395 -9.06 -4.04 17.71
CA ASP A 395 -10.02 -4.00 16.60
C ASP A 395 -9.42 -3.40 15.34
N TRP A 396 -8.53 -2.42 15.51
CA TRP A 396 -7.79 -1.83 14.39
C TRP A 396 -6.90 -2.86 13.69
N GLN A 397 -6.07 -3.56 14.47
CA GLN A 397 -5.21 -4.62 13.93
C GLN A 397 -6.03 -5.75 13.26
N ALA A 398 -7.23 -6.03 13.78
CA ALA A 398 -8.12 -7.05 13.20
C ALA A 398 -8.63 -6.69 11.79
N GLY A 399 -8.55 -5.44 11.36
CA GLY A 399 -8.94 -4.99 10.02
C GLY A 399 -7.88 -5.14 8.94
N SER A 400 -6.66 -5.57 9.29
CA SER A 400 -5.61 -5.90 8.32
C SER A 400 -5.96 -7.17 7.52
N ALA A 401 -5.59 -7.19 6.25
CA ALA A 401 -5.70 -8.37 5.40
C ALA A 401 -4.51 -9.33 5.52
N LEU A 402 -3.47 -8.96 6.30
CA LEU A 402 -2.27 -9.75 6.55
C LEU A 402 -2.34 -10.42 7.94
N LYS A 403 -3.32 -11.30 8.14
CA LYS A 403 -3.50 -12.09 9.38
C LYS A 403 -2.74 -13.40 9.31
#